data_018075738b88c5ec11b548d0909b2c3c
#
_entry.id   018075738b88c5ec11b548d0909b2c3c
#
_cell.length_a   1.000
_cell.length_b   1.000
_cell.length_c   1.000
_cell.angle_alpha   90.00
_cell.angle_beta   90.00
_cell.angle_gamma   90.00
#
_symmetry.space_group_name_H-M   'P 1'
#
loop_
_entity.id
_entity.type
_entity.pdbx_description
1 polymer ?
#
loop_
_entity_poly.entity_id
_entity_poly.type
_entity_poly.pdbx_seq_one_letter_code
_entity_poly.pdbx_strand_id
1 'polypeptide(L)'
;MDAESKCPVMHGAITKNMGEGTSNREWWPNQLNLNILHQHDRKSDPMEVGFNYREEFKKIDYAALKKDLNDLMTDSQDWWPADYGHYGGFFIRMTWHAAGTYRTGDGRGGGGTGAQRFAPLNSWPDNGNLDKARRLLWPIKKKYGNKISWADLFILTCLLYTSPSPRDLR
;
A
#
# COMPACT_ATOMS: atom_id res chain seq x y z
N MET A 1 15.65 31.26 -35.05
CA MET A 1 16.03 30.76 -33.70
C MET A 1 14.80 30.10 -33.14
N ASP A 2 14.66 28.83 -33.42
CA ASP A 2 13.49 28.06 -33.03
C ASP A 2 13.63 27.71 -31.55
N ALA A 3 12.68 28.23 -30.77
CA ALA A 3 12.58 27.87 -29.37
C ALA A 3 12.12 26.43 -29.28
N GLU A 4 13.06 25.50 -29.14
CA GLU A 4 12.74 24.11 -28.85
C GLU A 4 11.88 24.05 -27.57
N SER A 5 10.69 23.55 -27.74
CA SER A 5 9.77 23.28 -26.65
C SER A 5 10.43 22.33 -25.65
N LYS A 6 10.76 22.84 -24.47
CA LYS A 6 11.35 22.07 -23.36
C LYS A 6 10.31 21.25 -22.60
N CYS A 7 9.27 20.77 -23.25
CA CYS A 7 8.33 19.86 -22.62
C CYS A 7 8.91 18.45 -22.57
N PRO A 8 9.20 17.87 -21.39
CA PRO A 8 9.83 16.53 -21.28
C PRO A 8 9.02 15.42 -21.94
N VAL A 9 7.72 15.66 -22.15
CA VAL A 9 6.79 14.68 -22.76
C VAL A 9 6.94 14.66 -24.28
N MET A 10 7.55 15.68 -24.88
CA MET A 10 7.69 15.82 -26.34
C MET A 10 9.04 15.33 -26.88
N HIS A 11 9.99 14.98 -26.02
CA HIS A 11 11.28 14.44 -26.43
C HIS A 11 11.26 12.91 -26.41
N GLY A 12 11.34 12.31 -27.54
CA GLY A 12 11.50 10.88 -27.66
C GLY A 12 10.70 10.26 -28.79
N ALA A 13 10.29 9.06 -28.61
CA ALA A 13 9.69 8.18 -29.60
C ALA A 13 8.54 8.78 -30.42
N ILE A 14 7.78 9.75 -29.87
CA ILE A 14 6.64 10.36 -30.58
C ILE A 14 7.11 11.11 -31.82
N THR A 15 8.20 11.88 -31.75
CA THR A 15 8.72 12.64 -32.89
C THR A 15 9.43 11.76 -33.92
N LYS A 16 10.02 10.65 -33.49
CA LYS A 16 10.68 9.70 -34.39
C LYS A 16 9.71 8.85 -35.22
N ASN A 17 8.49 8.63 -34.69
CA ASN A 17 7.64 7.60 -35.22
C ASN A 17 6.38 8.12 -35.95
N MET A 18 6.14 9.43 -35.95
CA MET A 18 4.96 10.00 -36.61
C MET A 18 4.90 9.87 -38.13
N GLY A 19 6.00 9.43 -38.78
CA GLY A 19 6.08 9.27 -40.23
C GLY A 19 6.28 7.83 -40.74
N GLU A 20 6.73 6.91 -39.88
CA GLU A 20 7.19 5.59 -40.34
C GLU A 20 6.38 4.41 -39.81
N GLY A 21 5.39 4.66 -38.94
CA GLY A 21 4.70 3.59 -38.21
C GLY A 21 5.59 2.96 -37.14
N THR A 22 5.03 2.59 -36.02
CA THR A 22 5.77 1.99 -34.91
C THR A 22 5.55 0.49 -34.84
N SER A 23 6.61 -0.27 -34.71
CA SER A 23 6.48 -1.66 -34.26
C SER A 23 6.05 -1.71 -32.80
N ASN A 24 5.38 -2.79 -32.37
CA ASN A 24 5.03 -2.98 -30.95
C ASN A 24 6.26 -2.88 -30.05
N ARG A 25 7.43 -3.31 -30.52
CA ARG A 25 8.68 -3.27 -29.79
C ARG A 25 9.16 -1.85 -29.51
N GLU A 26 9.00 -0.93 -30.47
CA GLU A 26 9.39 0.47 -30.33
C GLU A 26 8.37 1.24 -29.50
N TRP A 27 7.09 0.93 -29.68
CA TRP A 27 6.02 1.60 -28.99
C TRP A 27 5.94 1.21 -27.50
N TRP A 28 5.97 -0.08 -27.21
CA TRP A 28 5.83 -0.60 -25.85
C TRP A 28 6.95 -0.17 -24.91
N PRO A 29 8.24 -0.35 -25.23
CA PRO A 29 9.31 0.00 -24.30
C PRO A 29 9.48 1.49 -24.08
N ASN A 30 9.17 2.31 -25.10
CA ASN A 30 9.53 3.72 -25.10
C ASN A 30 8.38 4.66 -24.76
N GLN A 31 7.14 4.23 -24.90
CA GLN A 31 5.96 5.07 -24.69
C GLN A 31 5.07 4.63 -23.54
N LEU A 32 5.02 3.35 -23.25
CA LEU A 32 4.28 2.83 -22.11
C LEU A 32 5.23 2.58 -20.95
N ASN A 33 4.89 3.14 -19.80
CA ASN A 33 5.60 2.82 -18.57
C ASN A 33 5.24 1.40 -18.12
N LEU A 34 6.03 0.44 -18.52
CA LEU A 34 5.87 -0.97 -18.16
C LEU A 34 6.52 -1.32 -16.80
N ASN A 35 7.03 -0.36 -16.07
CA ASN A 35 7.66 -0.59 -14.76
C ASN A 35 6.73 -1.28 -13.77
N ILE A 36 5.42 -1.13 -13.94
CA ILE A 36 4.43 -1.85 -13.12
C ILE A 36 4.53 -3.37 -13.26
N LEU A 37 5.02 -3.87 -14.39
CA LEU A 37 5.25 -5.31 -14.60
C LEU A 37 6.42 -5.84 -13.77
N HIS A 38 7.29 -4.94 -13.34
CA HIS A 38 8.44 -5.22 -12.50
C HIS A 38 8.25 -4.82 -11.03
N GLN A 39 7.00 -4.67 -10.58
CA GLN A 39 6.70 -4.22 -9.22
C GLN A 39 7.29 -5.12 -8.12
N HIS A 40 7.66 -6.35 -8.46
CA HIS A 40 8.33 -7.30 -7.58
C HIS A 40 9.82 -7.50 -7.92
N ASP A 41 10.34 -6.75 -8.88
CA ASP A 41 11.76 -6.79 -9.22
C ASP A 41 12.58 -6.09 -8.12
N ARG A 42 13.77 -6.61 -7.86
CA ARG A 42 14.73 -6.00 -6.94
C ARG A 42 15.08 -4.55 -7.31
N LYS A 43 14.99 -4.19 -8.58
CA LYS A 43 15.21 -2.80 -9.04
C LYS A 43 14.17 -1.82 -8.53
N SER A 44 12.98 -2.29 -8.19
CA SER A 44 11.92 -1.49 -7.59
C SER A 44 11.92 -1.55 -6.06
N ASP A 45 12.81 -2.34 -5.48
CA ASP A 45 12.95 -2.46 -4.03
C ASP A 45 13.80 -1.30 -3.49
N PRO A 46 13.22 -0.39 -2.69
CA PRO A 46 13.94 0.75 -2.11
C PRO A 46 14.82 0.35 -0.90
N MET A 47 14.81 -0.91 -0.53
CA MET A 47 15.53 -1.38 0.65
C MET A 47 17.00 -1.65 0.32
N GLU A 48 17.84 -1.62 1.34
CA GLU A 48 19.27 -1.88 1.22
C GLU A 48 19.58 -3.28 0.67
N VAL A 49 20.71 -3.39 0.00
CA VAL A 49 21.21 -4.68 -0.50
C VAL A 49 21.37 -5.64 0.68
N GLY A 50 20.69 -6.79 0.60
CA GLY A 50 20.73 -7.78 1.68
C GLY A 50 19.60 -7.66 2.70
N PHE A 51 18.72 -6.67 2.59
CA PHE A 51 17.53 -6.62 3.42
C PHE A 51 16.67 -7.87 3.23
N ASN A 52 16.35 -8.53 4.34
CA ASN A 52 15.47 -9.69 4.35
C ASN A 52 14.31 -9.43 5.32
N TYR A 53 13.13 -9.19 4.74
CA TYR A 53 11.95 -8.86 5.53
C TYR A 53 11.59 -9.95 6.56
N ARG A 54 11.73 -11.22 6.22
CA ARG A 54 11.41 -12.33 7.14
C ARG A 54 12.32 -12.32 8.36
N GLU A 55 13.60 -12.02 8.17
CA GLU A 55 14.54 -11.92 9.29
C GLU A 55 14.30 -10.67 10.14
N GLU A 56 13.93 -9.56 9.50
CA GLU A 56 13.56 -8.34 10.24
C GLU A 56 12.26 -8.53 11.03
N PHE A 57 11.28 -9.20 10.44
CA PHE A 57 10.01 -9.49 11.12
C PHE A 57 10.20 -10.37 12.37
N LYS A 58 11.10 -11.35 12.34
CA LYS A 58 11.42 -12.20 13.51
C LYS A 58 11.97 -11.41 14.70
N LYS A 59 12.50 -10.21 14.49
CA LYS A 59 13.02 -9.34 15.54
C LYS A 59 11.93 -8.53 16.26
N ILE A 60 10.66 -8.70 15.89
CA ILE A 60 9.54 -8.00 16.52
C ILE A 60 9.17 -8.72 17.82
N ASP A 61 8.98 -7.96 18.87
CA ASP A 61 8.18 -8.41 20.01
C ASP A 61 6.70 -8.35 19.59
N TYR A 62 6.20 -9.50 19.20
CA TYR A 62 4.83 -9.62 18.69
C TYR A 62 3.78 -9.36 19.76
N ALA A 63 4.07 -9.70 21.02
CA ALA A 63 3.16 -9.43 22.14
C ALA A 63 3.05 -7.91 22.40
N ALA A 64 4.18 -7.21 22.39
CA ALA A 64 4.22 -5.76 22.51
C ALA A 64 3.50 -5.07 21.35
N LEU A 65 3.70 -5.54 20.12
CA LEU A 65 3.00 -4.99 18.94
C LEU A 65 1.48 -5.15 19.04
N LYS A 66 1.00 -6.33 19.45
CA LYS A 66 -0.44 -6.54 19.67
C LYS A 66 -1.00 -5.65 20.77
N LYS A 67 -0.23 -5.47 21.85
CA LYS A 67 -0.63 -4.56 22.92
C LYS A 67 -0.77 -3.12 22.43
N ASP A 68 0.24 -2.61 21.71
CA ASP A 68 0.21 -1.26 21.15
C ASP A 68 -1.01 -1.05 20.22
N LEU A 69 -1.34 -2.05 19.41
CA LEU A 69 -2.51 -1.99 18.52
C LEU A 69 -3.83 -2.03 19.30
N ASN A 70 -3.94 -2.84 20.34
CA ASN A 70 -5.12 -2.90 21.19
C ASN A 70 -5.33 -1.58 21.95
N ASP A 71 -4.25 -1.00 22.48
CA ASP A 71 -4.29 0.29 23.15
C ASP A 71 -4.77 1.39 22.18
N LEU A 72 -4.26 1.40 20.95
CA LEU A 72 -4.67 2.35 19.90
C LEU A 72 -6.16 2.24 19.58
N MET A 73 -6.74 1.04 19.60
CA MET A 73 -8.14 0.85 19.19
C MET A 73 -9.14 1.64 20.04
N THR A 74 -8.81 1.92 21.30
CA THR A 74 -9.65 2.65 22.25
C THR A 74 -9.14 4.04 22.60
N ASP A 75 -7.98 4.42 22.07
CA ASP A 75 -7.38 5.75 22.26
C ASP A 75 -7.96 6.75 21.25
N SER A 76 -9.14 7.28 21.56
CA SER A 76 -9.87 8.21 20.69
C SER A 76 -9.12 9.54 20.56
N GLN A 77 -8.83 9.93 19.33
CA GLN A 77 -8.10 11.15 19.00
C GLN A 77 -9.07 12.30 18.67
N ASP A 78 -8.85 13.49 19.22
CA ASP A 78 -9.70 14.67 18.98
C ASP A 78 -9.81 15.03 17.50
N TRP A 79 -8.73 14.86 16.72
CA TRP A 79 -8.71 15.16 15.29
C TRP A 79 -9.45 14.13 14.42
N TRP A 80 -9.73 12.95 14.95
CA TRP A 80 -10.52 11.88 14.34
C TRP A 80 -11.13 11.01 15.44
N PRO A 81 -12.24 11.43 16.06
CA PRO A 81 -12.86 10.68 17.16
C PRO A 81 -13.29 9.28 16.74
N ALA A 82 -13.12 8.34 17.66
CA ALA A 82 -13.51 6.95 17.44
C ALA A 82 -15.03 6.78 17.54
N ASP A 83 -15.62 6.12 16.54
CA ASP A 83 -17.03 5.77 16.55
C ASP A 83 -17.33 4.83 17.73
N TYR A 84 -18.27 5.21 18.56
CA TYR A 84 -18.60 4.45 19.79
C TYR A 84 -17.37 4.14 20.67
N GLY A 85 -16.33 4.98 20.59
CA GLY A 85 -15.11 4.84 21.38
C GLY A 85 -14.13 3.78 20.90
N HIS A 86 -14.30 3.25 19.66
CA HIS A 86 -13.45 2.19 19.16
C HIS A 86 -13.18 2.28 17.65
N TYR A 87 -11.90 2.20 17.24
CA TYR A 87 -11.49 2.27 15.82
C TYR A 87 -11.61 0.93 15.07
N GLY A 88 -12.00 -0.16 15.70
CA GLY A 88 -11.99 -1.49 15.10
C GLY A 88 -12.73 -1.59 13.77
N GLY A 89 -13.97 -1.08 13.71
CA GLY A 89 -14.73 -1.06 12.45
C GLY A 89 -14.03 -0.28 11.34
N PHE A 90 -13.37 0.82 11.68
CA PHE A 90 -12.60 1.63 10.74
C PHE A 90 -11.37 0.89 10.20
N PHE A 91 -10.68 0.14 11.05
CA PHE A 91 -9.55 -0.69 10.64
C PHE A 91 -9.95 -1.93 9.84
N ILE A 92 -11.11 -2.54 10.15
CA ILE A 92 -11.69 -3.60 9.31
C ILE A 92 -11.95 -3.06 7.90
N ARG A 93 -12.61 -1.90 7.78
CA ARG A 93 -12.86 -1.26 6.49
C ARG A 93 -11.57 -0.99 5.73
N MET A 94 -10.55 -0.45 6.40
CA MET A 94 -9.23 -0.21 5.79
C MET A 94 -8.62 -1.49 5.22
N THR A 95 -8.64 -2.57 6.00
CA THR A 95 -8.05 -3.85 5.59
C THR A 95 -8.84 -4.51 4.49
N TRP A 96 -10.17 -4.47 4.56
CA TRP A 96 -11.04 -4.96 3.50
C TRP A 96 -10.77 -4.24 2.17
N HIS A 97 -10.66 -2.92 2.19
CA HIS A 97 -10.36 -2.13 1.00
C HIS A 97 -8.93 -2.32 0.49
N ALA A 98 -7.99 -2.73 1.33
CA ALA A 98 -6.67 -3.17 0.89
C ALA A 98 -6.74 -4.54 0.21
N ALA A 99 -7.44 -5.50 0.82
CA ALA A 99 -7.59 -6.85 0.28
C ALA A 99 -8.43 -6.88 -1.00
N GLY A 100 -9.48 -6.07 -1.08
CA GLY A 100 -10.40 -5.99 -2.23
C GLY A 100 -9.79 -5.46 -3.53
N THR A 101 -8.55 -5.00 -3.51
CA THR A 101 -7.80 -4.62 -4.71
C THR A 101 -7.29 -5.84 -5.50
N TYR A 102 -7.46 -7.06 -4.98
CA TYR A 102 -6.99 -8.27 -5.65
C TYR A 102 -7.67 -8.48 -7.01
N ARG A 103 -6.87 -8.78 -8.01
CA ARG A 103 -7.31 -9.02 -9.39
C ARG A 103 -7.13 -10.50 -9.72
N THR A 104 -8.23 -11.20 -9.95
CA THR A 104 -8.22 -12.62 -10.29
C THR A 104 -7.56 -12.92 -11.64
N GLY A 105 -7.63 -11.97 -12.59
CA GLY A 105 -7.10 -12.16 -13.94
C GLY A 105 -5.57 -12.20 -14.03
N ASP A 106 -4.86 -11.51 -13.15
CA ASP A 106 -3.40 -11.39 -13.18
C ASP A 106 -2.72 -11.52 -11.81
N GLY A 107 -3.49 -11.72 -10.74
CA GLY A 107 -2.97 -11.92 -9.38
C GLY A 107 -2.39 -10.67 -8.72
N ARG A 108 -2.52 -9.48 -9.32
CA ARG A 108 -2.04 -8.23 -8.74
C ARG A 108 -2.97 -7.69 -7.66
N GLY A 109 -2.44 -6.81 -6.82
CA GLY A 109 -3.18 -6.19 -5.73
C GLY A 109 -3.29 -7.09 -4.51
N GLY A 110 -4.37 -6.92 -3.75
CA GLY A 110 -4.63 -7.69 -2.54
C GLY A 110 -3.94 -7.16 -1.29
N GLY A 111 -4.19 -7.83 -0.19
CA GLY A 111 -3.73 -7.39 1.14
C GLY A 111 -2.22 -7.38 1.34
N GLY A 112 -1.47 -8.11 0.50
CA GLY A 112 -0.02 -8.25 0.64
C GLY A 112 0.81 -7.08 0.11
N THR A 113 0.20 -6.11 -0.56
CA THR A 113 0.94 -5.03 -1.25
C THR A 113 1.00 -3.72 -0.46
N GLY A 114 0.06 -3.47 0.43
CA GLY A 114 -0.08 -2.17 1.11
C GLY A 114 -0.30 -1.00 0.15
N ALA A 115 -0.75 -1.25 -1.07
CA ALA A 115 -0.83 -0.30 -2.18
C ALA A 115 -1.89 0.80 -1.98
N GLN A 116 -2.82 0.64 -1.05
CA GLN A 116 -3.84 1.63 -0.70
C GLN A 116 -3.27 3.02 -0.36
N ARG A 117 -1.98 3.09 0.01
CA ARG A 117 -1.27 4.34 0.33
C ARG A 117 -1.00 5.21 -0.89
N PHE A 118 -1.02 4.63 -2.09
CA PHE A 118 -0.55 5.25 -3.31
C PHE A 118 -1.68 5.49 -4.31
N ALA A 119 -1.45 6.46 -5.20
CA ALA A 119 -2.32 6.67 -6.34
C ALA A 119 -2.35 5.44 -7.27
N PRO A 120 -3.47 5.14 -7.90
CA PRO A 120 -4.76 5.81 -7.81
C PRO A 120 -5.62 5.36 -6.62
N LEU A 121 -5.26 4.29 -5.92
CA LEU A 121 -6.08 3.64 -4.90
C LEU A 121 -6.45 4.57 -3.75
N ASN A 122 -5.52 5.44 -3.32
CA ASN A 122 -5.76 6.37 -2.22
C ASN A 122 -6.82 7.44 -2.53
N SER A 123 -7.17 7.63 -3.81
CA SER A 123 -8.16 8.60 -4.27
C SER A 123 -9.49 7.96 -4.70
N TRP A 124 -9.63 6.64 -4.62
CA TRP A 124 -10.89 6.00 -4.90
C TRP A 124 -11.98 6.46 -3.91
N PRO A 125 -13.23 6.69 -4.35
CA PRO A 125 -14.32 7.14 -3.47
C PRO A 125 -14.52 6.22 -2.26
N ASP A 126 -14.43 4.92 -2.45
CA ASP A 126 -14.57 3.93 -1.37
C ASP A 126 -13.45 4.01 -0.33
N ASN A 127 -12.31 4.60 -0.68
CA ASN A 127 -11.18 4.80 0.20
C ASN A 127 -11.21 6.16 0.93
N GLY A 128 -12.32 6.88 0.84
CA GLY A 128 -12.52 8.15 1.54
C GLY A 128 -12.25 8.00 3.04
N ASN A 129 -11.44 8.92 3.58
CA ASN A 129 -11.02 8.98 4.98
C ASN A 129 -10.08 7.85 5.46
N LEU A 130 -9.70 6.88 4.63
CA LEU A 130 -8.75 5.84 5.05
C LEU A 130 -7.31 6.37 5.23
N ASP A 131 -7.01 7.56 4.75
CA ASP A 131 -5.80 8.29 5.12
C ASP A 131 -5.73 8.55 6.65
N LYS A 132 -6.88 8.79 7.30
CA LYS A 132 -6.98 8.94 8.77
C LYS A 132 -6.66 7.63 9.48
N ALA A 133 -7.15 6.50 8.98
CA ALA A 133 -6.81 5.19 9.51
C ALA A 133 -5.29 4.94 9.47
N ARG A 134 -4.66 5.24 8.33
CA ARG A 134 -3.20 5.13 8.20
C ARG A 134 -2.45 6.10 9.10
N ARG A 135 -3.00 7.31 9.30
CA ARG A 135 -2.43 8.29 10.23
C ARG A 135 -2.51 7.84 11.67
N LEU A 136 -3.61 7.20 12.09
CA LEU A 136 -3.73 6.58 13.41
C LEU A 136 -2.68 5.49 13.64
N LEU A 137 -2.39 4.67 12.62
CA LEU A 137 -1.38 3.62 12.68
C LEU A 137 0.07 4.13 12.59
N TRP A 138 0.28 5.38 12.18
CA TRP A 138 1.61 5.92 11.93
C TRP A 138 2.56 5.84 13.14
N PRO A 139 2.15 6.17 14.38
CA PRO A 139 3.02 6.04 15.55
C PRO A 139 3.55 4.62 15.74
N ILE A 140 2.69 3.61 15.55
CA ILE A 140 3.06 2.19 15.63
C ILE A 140 4.01 1.83 14.48
N LYS A 141 3.67 2.21 13.24
CA LYS A 141 4.55 1.98 12.10
C LYS A 141 5.92 2.62 12.30
N LYS A 142 5.98 3.82 12.85
CA LYS A 142 7.22 4.51 13.17
C LYS A 142 8.03 3.77 14.25
N LYS A 143 7.38 3.26 15.28
CA LYS A 143 8.01 2.50 16.37
C LYS A 143 8.68 1.22 15.89
N TYR A 144 8.01 0.47 15.02
CA TYR A 144 8.49 -0.81 14.52
C TYR A 144 9.28 -0.72 13.20
N GLY A 145 9.24 0.41 12.52
CA GLY A 145 10.04 0.69 11.34
C GLY A 145 9.88 -0.33 10.21
N ASN A 146 11.00 -0.77 9.68
CA ASN A 146 11.05 -1.73 8.57
C ASN A 146 10.83 -3.20 9.00
N LYS A 147 10.71 -3.46 10.30
CA LYS A 147 10.42 -4.79 10.81
C LYS A 147 9.02 -5.27 10.47
N ILE A 148 8.07 -4.35 10.25
CA ILE A 148 6.71 -4.67 9.81
C ILE A 148 6.35 -3.88 8.57
N SER A 149 5.82 -4.55 7.54
CA SER A 149 5.29 -3.91 6.35
C SER A 149 3.95 -3.19 6.66
N TRP A 150 3.57 -2.23 5.81
CA TRP A 150 2.24 -1.66 5.90
C TRP A 150 1.14 -2.69 5.62
N ALA A 151 1.40 -3.62 4.70
CA ALA A 151 0.48 -4.69 4.38
C ALA A 151 0.16 -5.55 5.60
N ASP A 152 1.21 -6.05 6.26
CA ASP A 152 1.04 -6.89 7.44
C ASP A 152 0.44 -6.12 8.62
N LEU A 153 0.80 -4.84 8.78
CA LEU A 153 0.22 -3.99 9.82
C LEU A 153 -1.28 -3.79 9.62
N PHE A 154 -1.75 -3.57 8.39
CA PHE A 154 -3.19 -3.48 8.10
C PHE A 154 -3.92 -4.77 8.45
N ILE A 155 -3.39 -5.90 8.01
CA ILE A 155 -4.00 -7.21 8.26
C ILE A 155 -4.03 -7.51 9.75
N LEU A 156 -2.91 -7.34 10.45
CA LEU A 156 -2.82 -7.60 11.88
C LEU A 156 -3.82 -6.75 12.67
N THR A 157 -3.95 -5.47 12.33
CA THR A 157 -4.88 -4.56 13.01
C THR A 157 -6.33 -5.03 12.86
N CYS A 158 -6.71 -5.54 11.70
CA CYS A 158 -8.03 -6.13 11.50
C CYS A 158 -8.20 -7.42 12.30
N LEU A 159 -7.24 -8.32 12.23
CA LEU A 159 -7.32 -9.63 12.89
C LEU A 159 -7.42 -9.52 14.42
N LEU A 160 -6.78 -8.53 15.02
CA LEU A 160 -6.87 -8.32 16.46
C LEU A 160 -8.29 -7.98 16.92
N TYR A 161 -9.04 -7.24 16.10
CA TYR A 161 -10.42 -6.89 16.40
C TYR A 161 -11.41 -8.01 16.05
N THR A 162 -11.10 -8.78 15.00
CA THR A 162 -11.94 -9.88 14.51
C THR A 162 -11.56 -11.24 15.09
N SER A 163 -10.89 -11.27 16.24
CA SER A 163 -10.60 -12.53 16.96
C SER A 163 -11.87 -13.40 17.06
N PRO A 164 -11.75 -14.73 17.00
CA PRO A 164 -12.91 -15.61 16.99
C PRO A 164 -13.89 -15.26 18.12
N SER A 165 -15.13 -15.03 17.77
CA SER A 165 -16.20 -14.87 18.74
C SER A 165 -16.33 -16.17 19.54
N PRO A 166 -16.73 -16.13 20.81
CA PRO A 166 -17.08 -17.34 21.54
C PRO A 166 -18.10 -18.24 20.83
N ARG A 167 -18.82 -17.69 19.84
CA ARG A 167 -19.74 -18.45 18.97
C ARG A 167 -19.01 -19.30 17.93
N ASP A 168 -17.82 -18.89 17.52
CA ASP A 168 -17.03 -19.57 16.49
C ASP A 168 -16.17 -20.72 17.08
N LEU A 169 -16.13 -20.81 18.41
CA LEU A 169 -15.39 -21.82 19.18
C LEU A 169 -16.26 -23.02 19.57
N ARG A 170 -17.45 -23.18 19.00
CA ARG A 170 -18.37 -24.29 19.28
C ARG A 170 -18.32 -25.35 18.19
#